data_bd66c844fa0c9292c86b2511f052410f
#
_entry.id   bd66c844fa0c9292c86b2511f052410f
#
_cell.length_a   1.000
_cell.length_b   1.000
_cell.length_c   1.000
_cell.angle_alpha   90.00
_cell.angle_beta   90.00
_cell.angle_gamma   90.00
#
_symmetry.space_group_name_H-M   'P 1'
#
loop_
_entity.id
_entity.type
_entity.pdbx_description
1 polymer ?
#
loop_
_entity_poly.entity_id
_entity_poly.type
_entity_poly.pdbx_seq_one_letter_code
_entity_poly.pdbx_strand_id
1 'polypeptide(L)'
;MYLSNIGGVFMIEQQQKLMLSPYMEIYELVIPKDNLLRQIKELVDFSFIYDELLANYCLDNGRNAVPPIRMFKYLLLKSIYDLSDVDVVERSKYDMSFKYFLDMAPEDEVINPSSLTKFRKLRLKDMNLLDMLIAKTVQLALEKGIIKSKSIIVDATHTKSRYNQKTPRQVLQEQSKKLRRSIYEIDETMKEKFPDKNTEDSLEKELKYCKQLIDVVKGNEEICSYPKVQEKLNLLEESVTDDMEHLETSKDGDAKTGHKTADTSFFGYKTHIAMTEERIITAATITSGEKTDGKELPKLVQKSKAAGIQIESVIGDMAYSEKKNIEAAKEGAKKKTYTETIICDSHSEQVKFQETEHFKEKMRERYKIEAKNSELKHRHGYDVASSSGLICMEMQGAMMIFAVNLKRIIKLMNEK
;
A
#
# COMPACT_ATOMS: atom_id res chain seq x y z
N MET A 1 -40.88 -19.25 -40.14
CA MET A 1 -39.48 -19.60 -39.81
C MET A 1 -39.18 -19.00 -38.46
N TYR A 2 -39.42 -19.78 -37.39
CA TYR A 2 -39.23 -19.30 -35.99
C TYR A 2 -37.76 -19.43 -35.62
N LEU A 3 -37.11 -18.32 -35.41
CA LEU A 3 -35.78 -18.30 -34.73
C LEU A 3 -36.00 -18.53 -33.24
N SER A 4 -35.72 -19.73 -32.80
CA SER A 4 -35.66 -20.08 -31.39
C SER A 4 -34.53 -19.29 -30.72
N ASN A 5 -34.89 -18.36 -29.85
CA ASN A 5 -33.99 -17.75 -28.87
C ASN A 5 -33.46 -18.84 -27.95
N ILE A 6 -32.23 -19.27 -28.16
CA ILE A 6 -31.46 -20.02 -27.16
C ILE A 6 -30.92 -18.97 -26.20
N GLY A 7 -31.73 -18.63 -25.20
CA GLY A 7 -31.32 -17.75 -24.10
C GLY A 7 -30.37 -18.48 -23.17
N GLY A 8 -29.08 -18.50 -23.51
CA GLY A 8 -28.04 -18.83 -22.52
C GLY A 8 -28.06 -17.77 -21.45
N VAL A 9 -28.23 -18.17 -20.19
CA VAL A 9 -28.11 -17.26 -19.03
C VAL A 9 -26.62 -17.00 -18.82
N PHE A 10 -26.12 -15.91 -19.41
CA PHE A 10 -24.78 -15.46 -19.20
C PHE A 10 -24.62 -14.91 -17.76
N MET A 11 -23.59 -15.30 -17.07
CA MET A 11 -23.28 -14.78 -15.72
C MET A 11 -22.92 -13.28 -15.75
N ILE A 12 -22.45 -12.78 -16.89
CA ILE A 12 -22.12 -11.38 -17.15
C ILE A 12 -22.84 -10.93 -18.43
N GLU A 13 -23.56 -9.82 -18.34
CA GLU A 13 -24.14 -9.18 -19.50
C GLU A 13 -23.06 -8.44 -20.30
N GLN A 14 -22.94 -8.72 -21.59
CA GLN A 14 -22.01 -8.07 -22.52
C GLN A 14 -22.37 -6.62 -22.84
N GLN A 15 -23.62 -6.21 -22.61
CA GLN A 15 -24.08 -4.84 -22.81
C GLN A 15 -24.44 -4.17 -21.50
N GLN A 16 -24.00 -2.90 -21.36
CA GLN A 16 -24.53 -2.05 -20.29
C GLN A 16 -26.06 -1.91 -20.47
N LYS A 17 -26.82 -2.33 -19.47
CA LYS A 17 -28.26 -2.05 -19.46
C LYS A 17 -28.48 -0.55 -19.51
N LEU A 18 -29.29 -0.12 -20.49
CA LEU A 18 -29.87 1.22 -20.47
C LEU A 18 -30.66 1.38 -19.16
N MET A 19 -30.23 2.30 -18.33
CA MET A 19 -30.97 2.63 -17.09
C MET A 19 -32.20 3.47 -17.49
N LEU A 20 -33.37 2.86 -17.42
CA LEU A 20 -34.65 3.50 -17.77
C LEU A 20 -35.39 4.02 -16.53
N SER A 21 -34.67 4.47 -15.51
CA SER A 21 -35.29 5.07 -14.32
C SER A 21 -35.79 6.49 -14.63
N PRO A 22 -37.03 6.84 -14.23
CA PRO A 22 -37.53 8.21 -14.35
C PRO A 22 -36.81 9.20 -13.44
N TYR A 23 -36.02 8.72 -12.47
CA TYR A 23 -35.33 9.56 -11.49
C TYR A 23 -33.89 9.91 -11.88
N MET A 24 -33.40 9.48 -13.05
CA MET A 24 -32.01 9.75 -13.48
C MET A 24 -31.68 11.23 -13.58
N GLU A 25 -32.65 12.08 -13.91
CA GLU A 25 -32.47 13.53 -14.02
C GLU A 25 -32.11 14.19 -12.68
N ILE A 26 -32.42 13.56 -11.55
CA ILE A 26 -32.06 14.05 -10.21
C ILE A 26 -30.52 14.21 -10.08
N TYR A 27 -29.74 13.36 -10.71
CA TYR A 27 -28.29 13.45 -10.68
C TYR A 27 -27.77 14.76 -11.30
N GLU A 28 -28.38 15.22 -12.37
CA GLU A 28 -28.02 16.50 -13.01
C GLU A 28 -28.38 17.71 -12.13
N LEU A 29 -29.42 17.59 -11.32
CA LEU A 29 -29.87 18.65 -10.39
C LEU A 29 -29.03 18.68 -9.11
N VAL A 30 -28.60 17.53 -8.61
CA VAL A 30 -28.02 17.41 -7.25
C VAL A 30 -26.50 17.36 -7.28
N ILE A 31 -25.88 16.78 -8.31
CA ILE A 31 -24.42 16.58 -8.37
C ILE A 31 -23.80 17.67 -9.24
N PRO A 32 -23.03 18.60 -8.65
CA PRO A 32 -22.40 19.68 -9.40
C PRO A 32 -21.33 19.14 -10.35
N LYS A 33 -21.02 19.91 -11.41
CA LYS A 33 -20.05 19.50 -12.45
C LYS A 33 -18.62 19.38 -11.95
N ASP A 34 -18.25 20.11 -10.90
CA ASP A 34 -16.96 20.05 -10.23
C ASP A 34 -16.86 18.93 -9.16
N ASN A 35 -17.92 18.12 -9.00
CA ASN A 35 -17.86 16.96 -8.13
C ASN A 35 -16.79 15.97 -8.58
N LEU A 36 -15.91 15.55 -7.67
CA LEU A 36 -14.77 14.67 -7.96
C LEU A 36 -15.19 13.36 -8.67
N LEU A 37 -16.25 12.71 -8.20
CA LEU A 37 -16.69 11.44 -8.77
C LEU A 37 -17.27 11.60 -10.17
N ARG A 38 -17.92 12.74 -10.43
CA ARG A 38 -18.38 13.10 -11.77
C ARG A 38 -17.20 13.30 -12.71
N GLN A 39 -16.20 14.08 -12.30
CA GLN A 39 -14.98 14.30 -13.07
C GLN A 39 -14.20 13.00 -13.33
N ILE A 40 -14.10 12.09 -12.35
CA ILE A 40 -13.48 10.78 -12.55
C ILE A 40 -14.26 9.94 -13.58
N LYS A 41 -15.60 9.94 -13.50
CA LYS A 41 -16.45 9.18 -14.42
C LYS A 41 -16.35 9.69 -15.86
N GLU A 42 -16.19 10.99 -16.04
CA GLU A 42 -16.00 11.63 -17.36
C GLU A 42 -14.56 11.43 -17.89
N LEU A 43 -13.56 11.35 -16.98
CA LEU A 43 -12.16 11.19 -17.36
C LEU A 43 -11.82 9.75 -17.75
N VAL A 44 -12.41 8.76 -17.07
CA VAL A 44 -12.00 7.34 -17.18
C VAL A 44 -13.10 6.52 -17.83
N ASP A 45 -12.81 5.94 -18.98
CA ASP A 45 -13.57 4.81 -19.49
C ASP A 45 -13.14 3.54 -18.73
N PHE A 46 -14.08 2.98 -17.96
CA PHE A 46 -13.85 1.78 -17.14
C PHE A 46 -14.05 0.46 -17.90
N SER A 47 -14.29 0.48 -19.21
CA SER A 47 -14.49 -0.74 -20.02
C SER A 47 -13.29 -1.69 -19.96
N PHE A 48 -12.06 -1.16 -19.82
CA PHE A 48 -10.85 -1.96 -19.69
C PHE A 48 -10.91 -2.96 -18.51
N ILE A 49 -11.66 -2.65 -17.45
CA ILE A 49 -11.85 -3.57 -16.32
C ILE A 49 -12.69 -4.77 -16.72
N TYR A 50 -13.66 -4.58 -17.59
CA TYR A 50 -14.50 -5.67 -18.09
C TYR A 50 -13.67 -6.67 -18.88
N ASP A 51 -12.86 -6.19 -19.81
CA ASP A 51 -12.04 -7.02 -20.70
C ASP A 51 -11.03 -7.86 -19.90
N GLU A 52 -10.36 -7.24 -18.93
CA GLU A 52 -9.38 -7.92 -18.07
C GLU A 52 -10.03 -8.94 -17.11
N LEU A 53 -11.25 -8.69 -16.67
CA LEU A 53 -11.96 -9.58 -15.74
C LEU A 53 -12.73 -10.69 -16.43
N LEU A 54 -13.00 -10.59 -17.72
CA LEU A 54 -13.86 -11.53 -18.45
C LEU A 54 -13.39 -12.98 -18.28
N ALA A 55 -12.09 -13.21 -18.34
CA ALA A 55 -11.47 -14.53 -18.17
C ALA A 55 -11.72 -15.16 -16.78
N ASN A 56 -11.98 -14.34 -15.77
CA ASN A 56 -12.18 -14.77 -14.38
C ASN A 56 -13.67 -15.03 -14.05
N TYR A 57 -14.56 -14.95 -15.04
CA TYR A 57 -15.98 -15.24 -14.88
C TYR A 57 -16.40 -16.45 -15.73
N CYS A 58 -17.29 -17.27 -15.18
CA CYS A 58 -17.91 -18.34 -15.94
C CYS A 58 -19.02 -17.73 -16.82
N LEU A 59 -18.96 -17.95 -18.12
CA LEU A 59 -19.93 -17.38 -19.06
C LEU A 59 -21.24 -18.15 -19.12
N ASP A 60 -21.19 -19.47 -18.88
CA ASP A 60 -22.28 -20.38 -19.24
C ASP A 60 -23.12 -20.87 -18.04
N ASN A 61 -22.72 -20.57 -16.83
CA ASN A 61 -23.41 -21.10 -15.63
C ASN A 61 -23.28 -20.18 -14.42
N GLY A 62 -24.41 -19.85 -13.78
CA GLY A 62 -24.43 -19.14 -12.52
C GLY A 62 -25.53 -18.08 -12.41
N ARG A 63 -25.70 -17.57 -11.17
CA ARG A 63 -26.60 -16.45 -10.88
C ARG A 63 -26.04 -15.17 -11.50
N ASN A 64 -26.92 -14.29 -12.02
CA ASN A 64 -26.51 -12.98 -12.53
C ASN A 64 -25.61 -12.27 -11.52
N ALA A 65 -24.36 -12.01 -11.94
CA ALA A 65 -23.39 -11.31 -11.11
C ALA A 65 -23.61 -9.78 -11.17
N VAL A 66 -23.28 -9.10 -10.11
CA VAL A 66 -23.18 -7.64 -10.14
C VAL A 66 -22.11 -7.26 -11.18
N PRO A 67 -22.36 -6.28 -12.05
CA PRO A 67 -21.42 -5.90 -13.10
C PRO A 67 -19.99 -5.69 -12.57
N PRO A 68 -18.97 -6.28 -13.20
CA PRO A 68 -17.58 -6.18 -12.73
C PRO A 68 -17.08 -4.75 -12.56
N ILE A 69 -17.48 -3.87 -13.48
CA ILE A 69 -17.14 -2.44 -13.41
C ILE A 69 -17.73 -1.80 -12.16
N ARG A 70 -18.98 -2.12 -11.79
CA ARG A 70 -19.61 -1.61 -10.56
C ARG A 70 -18.87 -2.10 -9.32
N MET A 71 -18.49 -3.37 -9.27
CA MET A 71 -17.71 -3.93 -8.17
C MET A 71 -16.35 -3.24 -8.03
N PHE A 72 -15.67 -2.99 -9.14
CA PHE A 72 -14.42 -2.24 -9.17
C PHE A 72 -14.60 -0.79 -8.69
N LYS A 73 -15.67 -0.11 -9.12
CA LYS A 73 -16.00 1.25 -8.68
C LYS A 73 -16.26 1.34 -7.17
N TYR A 74 -16.87 0.32 -6.56
CA TYR A 74 -16.99 0.24 -5.09
C TYR A 74 -15.61 0.21 -4.40
N LEU A 75 -14.66 -0.58 -4.92
CA LEU A 75 -13.29 -0.60 -4.37
C LEU A 75 -12.57 0.72 -4.59
N LEU A 76 -12.83 1.40 -5.69
CA LEU A 76 -12.26 2.72 -5.95
C LEU A 76 -12.83 3.77 -4.99
N LEU A 77 -14.15 3.79 -4.76
CA LEU A 77 -14.78 4.65 -3.74
C LEU A 77 -14.18 4.43 -2.35
N LYS A 78 -14.00 3.16 -1.98
CA LYS A 78 -13.34 2.79 -0.73
C LYS A 78 -11.95 3.44 -0.60
N SER A 79 -11.14 3.40 -1.66
CA SER A 79 -9.78 3.95 -1.66
C SER A 79 -9.75 5.49 -1.75
N ILE A 80 -10.70 6.11 -2.45
CA ILE A 80 -10.82 7.58 -2.54
C ILE A 80 -11.14 8.20 -1.19
N TYR A 81 -12.02 7.56 -0.40
CA TYR A 81 -12.59 8.10 0.83
C TYR A 81 -12.12 7.39 2.10
N ASP A 82 -11.18 6.46 1.99
CA ASP A 82 -10.64 5.65 3.12
C ASP A 82 -11.75 4.97 3.95
N LEU A 83 -12.63 4.24 3.27
CA LEU A 83 -13.79 3.61 3.90
C LEU A 83 -13.56 2.10 4.10
N SER A 84 -14.28 1.49 5.05
CA SER A 84 -14.40 0.04 5.15
C SER A 84 -15.33 -0.52 4.07
N ASP A 85 -15.36 -1.85 3.89
CA ASP A 85 -16.31 -2.51 2.97
C ASP A 85 -17.78 -2.27 3.41
N VAL A 86 -18.01 -2.19 4.71
CA VAL A 86 -19.34 -1.91 5.26
C VAL A 86 -19.72 -0.46 5.01
N ASP A 87 -18.82 0.48 5.34
CA ASP A 87 -19.08 1.91 5.26
C ASP A 87 -19.30 2.38 3.81
N VAL A 88 -18.52 1.86 2.85
CA VAL A 88 -18.72 2.24 1.44
C VAL A 88 -20.08 1.80 0.91
N VAL A 89 -20.54 0.60 1.30
CA VAL A 89 -21.86 0.10 0.89
C VAL A 89 -22.96 0.87 1.62
N GLU A 90 -22.83 1.11 2.93
CA GLU A 90 -23.82 1.83 3.72
C GLU A 90 -23.97 3.27 3.20
N ARG A 91 -22.86 3.97 2.97
CA ARG A 91 -22.89 5.31 2.39
C ARG A 91 -23.51 5.34 0.98
N SER A 92 -23.28 4.31 0.17
CA SER A 92 -23.88 4.21 -1.17
C SER A 92 -25.40 4.10 -1.19
N LYS A 93 -26.05 3.81 -0.05
CA LYS A 93 -27.53 3.82 0.04
C LYS A 93 -28.10 5.22 -0.11
N TYR A 94 -27.42 6.23 0.40
CA TYR A 94 -27.97 7.59 0.57
C TYR A 94 -27.18 8.66 -0.18
N ASP A 95 -25.89 8.41 -0.50
CA ASP A 95 -25.06 9.38 -1.22
C ASP A 95 -25.32 9.29 -2.73
N MET A 96 -25.98 10.31 -3.27
CA MET A 96 -26.32 10.39 -4.69
C MET A 96 -25.09 10.42 -5.58
N SER A 97 -23.99 11.02 -5.14
CA SER A 97 -22.74 11.03 -5.92
C SER A 97 -22.12 9.64 -6.02
N PHE A 98 -22.27 8.81 -4.97
CA PHE A 98 -21.82 7.42 -4.98
C PHE A 98 -22.70 6.59 -5.94
N LYS A 99 -24.05 6.68 -5.84
CA LYS A 99 -24.95 5.98 -6.76
C LYS A 99 -24.70 6.36 -8.22
N TYR A 100 -24.54 7.66 -8.50
CA TYR A 100 -24.18 8.15 -9.83
C TYR A 100 -22.87 7.53 -10.36
N PHE A 101 -21.83 7.50 -9.51
CA PHE A 101 -20.53 6.94 -9.89
C PHE A 101 -20.60 5.43 -10.12
N LEU A 102 -21.43 4.71 -9.37
CA LEU A 102 -21.65 3.27 -9.45
C LEU A 102 -22.54 2.84 -10.65
N ASP A 103 -22.97 3.76 -11.49
CA ASP A 103 -23.94 3.52 -12.55
C ASP A 103 -25.21 2.83 -12.01
N MET A 104 -25.79 3.41 -10.98
CA MET A 104 -27.02 2.97 -10.32
C MET A 104 -28.12 4.00 -10.52
N ALA A 105 -29.38 3.56 -10.56
CA ALA A 105 -30.50 4.45 -10.41
C ALA A 105 -30.65 4.92 -8.95
N PRO A 106 -31.26 6.09 -8.67
CA PRO A 106 -31.46 6.58 -7.31
C PRO A 106 -32.16 5.59 -6.38
N GLU A 107 -33.09 4.81 -6.91
CA GLU A 107 -33.89 3.80 -6.21
C GLU A 107 -33.21 2.43 -6.09
N ASP A 108 -32.13 2.18 -6.84
CA ASP A 108 -31.47 0.87 -6.84
C ASP A 108 -30.95 0.47 -5.45
N GLU A 109 -31.11 -0.81 -5.14
CA GLU A 109 -30.51 -1.40 -3.94
C GLU A 109 -29.01 -1.61 -4.09
N VAL A 110 -28.29 -1.38 -3.00
CA VAL A 110 -26.83 -1.59 -2.93
C VAL A 110 -26.50 -3.08 -2.71
N ILE A 111 -25.24 -3.42 -2.97
CA ILE A 111 -24.73 -4.79 -2.76
C ILE A 111 -24.59 -5.14 -1.26
N ASN A 112 -24.44 -6.44 -0.96
CA ASN A 112 -23.99 -6.86 0.37
C ASN A 112 -22.47 -6.61 0.51
N PRO A 113 -21.98 -6.04 1.63
CA PRO A 113 -20.54 -5.77 1.84
C PRO A 113 -19.64 -7.00 1.64
N SER A 114 -20.11 -8.21 1.99
CA SER A 114 -19.35 -9.45 1.78
C SER A 114 -19.04 -9.75 0.32
N SER A 115 -19.81 -9.17 -0.62
CA SER A 115 -19.58 -9.29 -2.06
C SER A 115 -18.24 -8.69 -2.48
N LEU A 116 -17.80 -7.61 -1.83
CA LEU A 116 -16.49 -6.98 -2.08
C LEU A 116 -15.33 -7.90 -1.70
N THR A 117 -15.44 -8.58 -0.57
CA THR A 117 -14.45 -9.57 -0.15
C THR A 117 -14.38 -10.75 -1.12
N LYS A 118 -15.53 -11.26 -1.57
CA LYS A 118 -15.60 -12.33 -2.59
C LYS A 118 -15.01 -11.87 -3.91
N PHE A 119 -15.31 -10.65 -4.36
CA PHE A 119 -14.79 -10.09 -5.59
C PHE A 119 -13.26 -10.00 -5.58
N ARG A 120 -12.66 -9.47 -4.51
CA ARG A 120 -11.20 -9.43 -4.35
C ARG A 120 -10.59 -10.83 -4.40
N LYS A 121 -11.14 -11.78 -3.63
CA LYS A 121 -10.58 -13.14 -3.52
C LYS A 121 -10.72 -13.98 -4.78
N LEU A 122 -11.82 -13.84 -5.50
CA LEU A 122 -12.18 -14.74 -6.59
C LEU A 122 -11.93 -14.15 -7.99
N ARG A 123 -11.83 -12.81 -8.12
CA ARG A 123 -11.76 -12.16 -9.43
C ARG A 123 -10.50 -11.35 -9.64
N LEU A 124 -9.91 -10.77 -8.57
CA LEU A 124 -8.73 -9.91 -8.69
C LEU A 124 -7.41 -10.58 -8.29
N LYS A 125 -7.45 -11.76 -7.63
CA LYS A 125 -6.27 -12.35 -6.99
C LYS A 125 -5.11 -12.62 -7.95
N ASP A 126 -5.40 -13.06 -9.17
CA ASP A 126 -4.39 -13.50 -10.13
C ASP A 126 -4.08 -12.44 -11.21
N MET A 127 -4.52 -11.19 -10.99
CA MET A 127 -4.31 -10.08 -11.91
C MET A 127 -3.08 -9.26 -11.53
N ASN A 128 -2.34 -8.79 -12.52
CA ASN A 128 -1.33 -7.74 -12.33
C ASN A 128 -1.99 -6.35 -12.23
N LEU A 129 -2.88 -6.21 -11.22
CA LEU A 129 -3.72 -5.02 -11.04
C LEU A 129 -2.89 -3.76 -10.82
N LEU A 130 -1.77 -3.87 -10.10
CA LEU A 130 -0.91 -2.74 -9.77
C LEU A 130 -0.36 -2.06 -11.03
N ASP A 131 0.29 -2.82 -11.88
CA ASP A 131 0.91 -2.28 -13.11
C ASP A 131 -0.16 -1.81 -14.12
N MET A 132 -1.25 -2.56 -14.24
CA MET A 132 -2.36 -2.21 -15.13
C MET A 132 -2.99 -0.86 -14.78
N LEU A 133 -3.31 -0.62 -13.51
CA LEU A 133 -3.94 0.62 -13.08
C LEU A 133 -2.99 1.82 -13.14
N ILE A 134 -1.70 1.60 -12.83
CA ILE A 134 -0.68 2.65 -13.01
C ILE A 134 -0.56 3.00 -14.48
N ALA A 135 -0.38 2.01 -15.36
CA ALA A 135 -0.28 2.24 -16.81
C ALA A 135 -1.49 3.02 -17.37
N LYS A 136 -2.72 2.66 -16.93
CA LYS A 136 -3.92 3.39 -17.34
C LYS A 136 -3.91 4.86 -16.94
N THR A 137 -3.51 5.19 -15.70
CA THR A 137 -3.43 6.59 -15.27
C THR A 137 -2.30 7.36 -15.93
N VAL A 138 -1.17 6.71 -16.19
CA VAL A 138 -0.04 7.33 -16.92
C VAL A 138 -0.47 7.63 -18.35
N GLN A 139 -1.13 6.69 -19.03
CA GLN A 139 -1.67 6.89 -20.38
C GLN A 139 -2.60 8.10 -20.41
N LEU A 140 -3.57 8.17 -19.49
CA LEU A 140 -4.48 9.33 -19.40
C LEU A 140 -3.73 10.66 -19.18
N ALA A 141 -2.71 10.65 -18.33
CA ALA A 141 -1.92 11.84 -18.05
C ALA A 141 -1.08 12.29 -19.27
N LEU A 142 -0.56 11.35 -20.07
CA LEU A 142 0.13 11.62 -21.32
C LEU A 142 -0.82 12.15 -22.38
N GLU A 143 -1.98 11.53 -22.58
CA GLU A 143 -3.01 11.96 -23.55
C GLU A 143 -3.52 13.37 -23.25
N LYS A 144 -3.64 13.75 -21.97
CA LYS A 144 -4.03 15.10 -21.54
C LYS A 144 -2.86 16.10 -21.51
N GLY A 145 -1.66 15.70 -21.92
CA GLY A 145 -0.46 16.55 -21.92
C GLY A 145 -0.11 17.08 -20.52
N ILE A 146 -0.32 16.28 -19.49
CA ILE A 146 -0.03 16.63 -18.09
C ILE A 146 1.42 16.31 -17.76
N ILE A 147 1.92 15.13 -18.13
CA ILE A 147 3.31 14.73 -17.92
C ILE A 147 4.18 15.39 -18.98
N LYS A 148 5.12 16.22 -18.54
CA LYS A 148 6.07 16.94 -19.38
C LYS A 148 7.51 16.66 -18.98
N SER A 149 7.73 16.33 -17.69
CA SER A 149 9.07 16.05 -17.17
C SER A 149 9.59 14.71 -17.69
N LYS A 150 10.90 14.63 -17.81
CA LYS A 150 11.64 13.41 -18.17
C LYS A 150 12.45 12.89 -16.97
N SER A 151 12.11 13.34 -15.79
CA SER A 151 12.71 12.93 -14.54
C SER A 151 11.71 12.08 -13.76
N ILE A 152 12.21 11.03 -13.12
CA ILE A 152 11.44 10.30 -12.11
C ILE A 152 12.10 10.45 -10.75
N ILE A 153 11.26 10.59 -9.73
CA ILE A 153 11.65 10.66 -8.33
C ILE A 153 11.28 9.31 -7.72
N VAL A 154 12.22 8.66 -7.03
CA VAL A 154 12.01 7.35 -6.41
C VAL A 154 12.15 7.44 -4.90
N ASP A 155 11.30 6.73 -4.19
CA ASP A 155 11.34 6.61 -2.74
C ASP A 155 10.57 5.37 -2.29
N ALA A 156 10.78 4.94 -1.04
CA ALA A 156 10.06 3.85 -0.43
C ALA A 156 9.21 4.35 0.75
N THR A 157 7.99 3.88 0.82
CA THR A 157 7.13 4.08 1.98
C THR A 157 6.80 2.74 2.63
N HIS A 158 6.66 2.73 3.95
CA HIS A 158 6.34 1.52 4.70
C HIS A 158 4.88 1.52 5.15
N THR A 159 4.27 0.34 5.15
CA THR A 159 2.92 0.07 5.60
C THR A 159 2.96 -1.01 6.68
N LYS A 160 2.40 -0.73 7.84
CA LYS A 160 2.35 -1.67 8.96
C LYS A 160 1.40 -2.82 8.66
N SER A 161 1.75 -4.03 9.05
CA SER A 161 0.81 -5.15 9.01
C SER A 161 -0.40 -4.86 9.91
N ARG A 162 -1.59 -5.31 9.47
CA ARG A 162 -2.84 -5.08 10.20
C ARG A 162 -2.84 -5.73 11.59
N TYR A 163 -2.25 -6.92 11.71
CA TYR A 163 -2.39 -7.76 12.90
C TYR A 163 -1.25 -7.61 13.90
N ASN A 164 -0.10 -7.05 13.49
CA ASN A 164 1.08 -6.90 14.33
C ASN A 164 1.68 -5.51 14.16
N GLN A 165 1.06 -4.52 14.82
CA GLN A 165 1.57 -3.13 14.78
C GLN A 165 2.89 -2.94 15.54
N LYS A 166 3.17 -3.83 16.53
CA LYS A 166 4.47 -3.96 17.18
C LYS A 166 5.08 -5.29 16.78
N THR A 167 6.40 -5.33 16.56
CA THR A 167 7.08 -6.61 16.39
C THR A 167 6.98 -7.43 17.67
N PRO A 168 6.94 -8.77 17.60
CA PRO A 168 7.01 -9.63 18.78
C PRO A 168 8.16 -9.24 19.71
N ARG A 169 9.35 -8.97 19.16
CA ARG A 169 10.50 -8.48 19.92
C ARG A 169 10.21 -7.17 20.66
N GLN A 170 9.55 -6.20 20.04
CA GLN A 170 9.19 -4.94 20.70
C GLN A 170 8.20 -5.15 21.85
N VAL A 171 7.27 -6.09 21.72
CA VAL A 171 6.34 -6.46 22.80
C VAL A 171 7.12 -7.04 23.97
N LEU A 172 7.99 -8.02 23.72
CA LEU A 172 8.84 -8.65 24.75
C LEU A 172 9.73 -7.63 25.45
N GLN A 173 10.38 -6.73 24.71
CA GLN A 173 11.20 -5.66 25.26
C GLN A 173 10.41 -4.71 26.18
N GLU A 174 9.19 -4.36 25.78
CA GLU A 174 8.32 -3.50 26.57
C GLU A 174 7.85 -4.19 27.84
N GLN A 175 7.42 -5.46 27.76
CA GLN A 175 6.95 -6.24 28.90
C GLN A 175 8.07 -6.55 29.87
N SER A 176 9.25 -6.98 29.39
CA SER A 176 10.42 -7.22 30.23
C SER A 176 10.90 -5.95 30.93
N LYS A 177 10.80 -4.78 30.26
CA LYS A 177 11.11 -3.48 30.86
C LYS A 177 10.12 -3.10 31.97
N LYS A 178 8.82 -3.35 31.77
CA LYS A 178 7.79 -3.10 32.78
C LYS A 178 7.96 -4.00 34.00
N LEU A 179 8.24 -5.28 33.80
CA LEU A 179 8.52 -6.22 34.89
C LEU A 179 9.74 -5.80 35.71
N ARG A 180 10.88 -5.52 35.08
CA ARG A 180 12.09 -5.04 35.77
C ARG A 180 11.85 -3.76 36.56
N ARG A 181 11.12 -2.79 35.99
CA ARG A 181 10.79 -1.55 36.72
C ARG A 181 9.99 -1.83 38.00
N SER A 182 8.97 -2.68 37.92
CA SER A 182 8.17 -3.04 39.10
C SER A 182 8.98 -3.75 40.20
N ILE A 183 10.01 -4.51 39.82
CA ILE A 183 10.90 -5.18 40.77
C ILE A 183 11.91 -4.18 41.37
N TYR A 184 12.49 -3.29 40.57
CA TYR A 184 13.42 -2.28 41.07
C TYR A 184 12.78 -1.26 42.03
N GLU A 185 11.48 -1.04 41.97
CA GLU A 185 10.73 -0.23 42.92
C GLU A 185 10.65 -0.93 44.30
N ILE A 186 10.83 -2.27 44.36
CA ILE A 186 10.76 -3.07 45.58
C ILE A 186 12.18 -3.40 46.10
N ASP A 187 13.03 -3.89 45.20
CA ASP A 187 14.40 -4.29 45.52
C ASP A 187 15.35 -3.96 44.34
N GLU A 188 16.14 -2.91 44.51
CA GLU A 188 17.12 -2.49 43.51
C GLU A 188 18.30 -3.44 43.34
N THR A 189 18.60 -4.26 44.35
CA THR A 189 19.74 -5.23 44.34
C THR A 189 19.51 -6.35 43.29
N MET A 190 18.27 -6.61 42.92
CA MET A 190 17.92 -7.59 41.89
C MET A 190 18.52 -7.25 40.51
N LYS A 191 18.96 -6.02 40.32
CA LYS A 191 19.58 -5.56 39.08
C LYS A 191 20.84 -6.37 38.71
N GLU A 192 21.59 -6.81 39.73
CA GLU A 192 22.82 -7.59 39.58
C GLU A 192 22.54 -9.09 39.29
N LYS A 193 21.33 -9.56 39.63
CA LYS A 193 20.94 -10.95 39.45
C LYS A 193 20.25 -11.21 38.08
N PHE A 194 19.86 -10.16 37.38
CA PHE A 194 19.19 -10.29 36.08
C PHE A 194 20.20 -10.58 34.96
N PRO A 195 19.75 -11.36 33.92
CA PRO A 195 20.56 -11.61 32.76
C PRO A 195 20.84 -10.31 31.99
N ASP A 196 21.96 -10.27 31.25
CA ASP A 196 22.31 -9.18 30.36
C ASP A 196 21.25 -8.98 29.31
N LYS A 197 20.90 -7.72 29.02
CA LYS A 197 19.89 -7.36 28.02
C LYS A 197 20.35 -7.76 26.62
N ASN A 198 19.44 -8.30 25.86
CA ASN A 198 19.69 -8.51 24.43
C ASN A 198 19.85 -7.17 23.70
N THR A 199 21.02 -6.97 23.06
CA THR A 199 21.34 -5.78 22.25
C THR A 199 21.19 -6.05 20.75
N GLU A 200 21.06 -7.31 20.35
CA GLU A 200 20.94 -7.71 18.95
C GLU A 200 19.48 -7.68 18.46
N ASP A 201 19.30 -7.42 17.17
CA ASP A 201 17.98 -7.42 16.53
C ASP A 201 17.54 -8.83 16.15
N SER A 202 17.39 -9.69 17.18
CA SER A 202 16.96 -11.09 17.03
C SER A 202 15.85 -11.41 18.01
N LEU A 203 14.69 -11.86 17.50
CA LEU A 203 13.56 -12.31 18.31
C LEU A 203 13.93 -13.54 19.15
N GLU A 204 14.68 -14.47 18.58
CA GLU A 204 15.10 -15.70 19.27
C GLU A 204 15.98 -15.38 20.51
N LYS A 205 16.91 -14.43 20.38
CA LYS A 205 17.74 -13.97 21.50
C LYS A 205 16.93 -13.20 22.55
N GLU A 206 15.92 -12.43 22.11
CA GLU A 206 15.02 -11.74 23.03
C GLU A 206 14.13 -12.72 23.81
N LEU A 207 13.61 -13.75 23.16
CA LEU A 207 12.86 -14.84 23.80
C LEU A 207 13.72 -15.56 24.85
N LYS A 208 14.96 -15.88 24.49
CA LYS A 208 15.90 -16.51 25.42
C LYS A 208 16.17 -15.61 26.63
N TYR A 209 16.40 -14.32 26.41
CA TYR A 209 16.57 -13.34 27.49
C TYR A 209 15.32 -13.26 28.39
N CYS A 210 14.11 -13.17 27.82
CA CYS A 210 12.87 -13.11 28.59
C CYS A 210 12.63 -14.37 29.42
N LYS A 211 12.92 -15.57 28.87
CA LYS A 211 12.85 -16.83 29.64
C LYS A 211 13.79 -16.84 30.82
N GLN A 212 15.05 -16.46 30.63
CA GLN A 212 16.02 -16.35 31.72
C GLN A 212 15.58 -15.34 32.78
N LEU A 213 15.01 -14.20 32.38
CA LEU A 213 14.48 -13.19 33.31
C LEU A 213 13.30 -13.76 34.12
N ILE A 214 12.38 -14.48 33.49
CA ILE A 214 11.26 -15.16 34.16
C ILE A 214 11.76 -16.16 35.19
N ASP A 215 12.74 -17.01 34.83
CA ASP A 215 13.31 -18.02 35.72
C ASP A 215 13.95 -17.40 36.97
N VAL A 216 14.69 -16.30 36.80
CA VAL A 216 15.32 -15.57 37.92
C VAL A 216 14.26 -14.96 38.84
N VAL A 217 13.17 -14.39 38.29
CA VAL A 217 12.09 -13.80 39.09
C VAL A 217 11.32 -14.89 39.85
N LYS A 218 10.99 -16.01 39.20
CA LYS A 218 10.32 -17.16 39.84
C LYS A 218 11.16 -17.82 40.94
N GLY A 219 12.46 -17.79 40.79
CA GLY A 219 13.37 -18.29 41.82
C GLY A 219 13.41 -17.46 43.13
N ASN A 220 12.75 -16.30 43.16
CA ASN A 220 12.64 -15.45 44.33
C ASN A 220 11.17 -15.33 44.79
N GLU A 221 10.77 -16.21 45.73
CA GLU A 221 9.40 -16.30 46.23
C GLU A 221 8.91 -14.99 46.87
N GLU A 222 9.79 -14.26 47.54
CA GLU A 222 9.45 -13.00 48.17
C GLU A 222 9.01 -11.94 47.15
N ILE A 223 9.80 -11.77 46.08
CA ILE A 223 9.51 -10.81 45.02
C ILE A 223 8.29 -11.24 44.21
N CYS A 224 8.16 -12.54 43.96
CA CYS A 224 7.01 -13.12 43.25
C CYS A 224 5.69 -12.93 44.02
N SER A 225 5.70 -12.79 45.33
CA SER A 225 4.51 -12.61 46.14
C SER A 225 3.84 -11.24 45.98
N TYR A 226 4.54 -10.24 45.46
CA TYR A 226 3.98 -8.91 45.24
C TYR A 226 2.99 -8.90 44.07
N PRO A 227 1.71 -8.49 44.27
CA PRO A 227 0.68 -8.53 43.23
C PRO A 227 1.05 -7.80 41.94
N LYS A 228 1.73 -6.64 42.07
CA LYS A 228 2.20 -5.82 40.93
C LYS A 228 3.26 -6.55 40.10
N VAL A 229 4.14 -7.32 40.73
CA VAL A 229 5.18 -8.10 40.04
C VAL A 229 4.53 -9.32 39.37
N GLN A 230 3.63 -10.00 40.10
CA GLN A 230 2.94 -11.17 39.60
C GLN A 230 2.10 -10.86 38.33
N GLU A 231 1.38 -9.72 38.33
CA GLU A 231 0.65 -9.26 37.13
C GLU A 231 1.59 -9.07 35.92
N LYS A 232 2.74 -8.42 36.12
CA LYS A 232 3.69 -8.17 35.01
C LYS A 232 4.45 -9.43 34.59
N LEU A 233 4.71 -10.35 35.54
CA LEU A 233 5.31 -11.65 35.25
C LEU A 233 4.37 -12.50 34.37
N ASN A 234 3.10 -12.61 34.77
CA ASN A 234 2.09 -13.35 33.98
C ASN A 234 1.95 -12.79 32.55
N LEU A 235 1.90 -11.46 32.41
CA LEU A 235 1.86 -10.81 31.08
C LEU A 235 3.09 -11.10 30.23
N LEU A 236 4.27 -11.17 30.83
CA LEU A 236 5.49 -11.52 30.09
C LEU A 236 5.50 -13.01 29.70
N GLU A 237 5.04 -13.92 30.58
CA GLU A 237 4.91 -15.33 30.28
C GLU A 237 3.92 -15.61 29.16
N GLU A 238 2.76 -14.95 29.20
CA GLU A 238 1.75 -15.02 28.16
C GLU A 238 2.33 -14.56 26.81
N SER A 239 3.02 -13.41 26.80
CA SER A 239 3.68 -12.89 25.59
C SER A 239 4.77 -13.83 25.06
N VAL A 240 5.56 -14.45 25.92
CA VAL A 240 6.60 -15.44 25.52
C VAL A 240 5.96 -16.68 24.90
N THR A 241 4.82 -17.14 25.43
CA THR A 241 4.09 -18.30 24.92
C THR A 241 3.44 -17.97 23.57
N ASP A 242 2.77 -16.82 23.47
CA ASP A 242 2.12 -16.35 22.25
C ASP A 242 3.12 -16.13 21.11
N ASP A 243 4.33 -15.61 21.42
CA ASP A 243 5.35 -15.37 20.40
C ASP A 243 6.01 -16.66 19.90
N MET A 244 6.08 -17.71 20.73
CA MET A 244 6.48 -19.04 20.28
C MET A 244 5.46 -19.64 19.32
N GLU A 245 4.18 -19.55 19.66
CA GLU A 245 3.07 -19.98 18.80
C GLU A 245 2.97 -19.15 17.52
N HIS A 246 3.33 -17.86 17.61
CA HIS A 246 3.29 -16.89 16.50
C HIS A 246 4.43 -17.10 15.49
N LEU A 247 5.60 -17.55 15.91
CA LEU A 247 6.69 -17.98 15.02
C LEU A 247 6.26 -19.20 14.18
N GLU A 248 5.39 -20.06 14.74
CA GLU A 248 4.88 -21.25 14.06
C GLU A 248 3.64 -20.94 13.18
N THR A 249 2.83 -19.94 13.53
CA THR A 249 1.50 -19.68 12.92
C THR A 249 1.25 -18.23 12.51
N SER A 250 2.28 -17.49 12.07
CA SER A 250 2.10 -16.09 11.64
C SER A 250 0.91 -15.92 10.70
N LYS A 251 -0.11 -15.15 11.12
CA LYS A 251 -1.31 -14.83 10.31
C LYS A 251 -0.96 -14.03 9.04
N ASP A 252 0.24 -13.46 8.99
CA ASP A 252 0.77 -12.69 7.87
C ASP A 252 2.22 -13.11 7.59
N GLY A 253 2.38 -14.24 6.91
CA GLY A 253 3.68 -14.82 6.59
C GLY A 253 4.55 -13.95 5.67
N ASP A 254 3.94 -13.03 4.91
CA ASP A 254 4.63 -12.15 3.96
C ASP A 254 5.12 -10.85 4.61
N ALA A 255 4.50 -10.43 5.72
CA ALA A 255 4.96 -9.28 6.48
C ALA A 255 6.27 -9.61 7.21
N LYS A 256 7.24 -8.70 7.18
CA LYS A 256 8.54 -8.84 7.83
C LYS A 256 8.95 -7.54 8.52
N THR A 257 9.89 -7.67 9.46
CA THR A 257 10.47 -6.51 10.12
C THR A 257 11.38 -5.77 9.16
N GLY A 258 11.12 -4.49 8.99
CA GLY A 258 11.99 -3.56 8.27
C GLY A 258 12.47 -2.45 9.20
N HIS A 259 13.57 -1.79 8.84
CA HIS A 259 14.10 -0.64 9.56
C HIS A 259 13.78 0.64 8.79
N LYS A 260 13.32 1.64 9.51
CA LYS A 260 13.11 2.99 8.98
C LYS A 260 14.34 3.87 9.24
N THR A 261 14.89 3.74 10.43
CA THR A 261 16.16 4.33 10.87
C THR A 261 16.89 3.28 11.69
N ALA A 262 18.14 3.55 12.10
CA ALA A 262 18.90 2.65 13.00
C ALA A 262 18.11 2.27 14.28
N ASP A 263 17.26 3.19 14.77
CA ASP A 263 16.55 3.03 16.05
C ASP A 263 15.06 2.70 15.90
N THR A 264 14.50 2.77 14.68
CA THR A 264 13.07 2.56 14.45
C THR A 264 12.83 1.46 13.45
N SER A 265 12.09 0.43 13.87
CA SER A 265 11.65 -0.69 13.06
C SER A 265 10.13 -0.68 12.89
N PHE A 266 9.65 -1.37 11.87
CA PHE A 266 8.24 -1.64 11.65
C PHE A 266 8.07 -3.09 11.20
N PHE A 267 6.91 -3.67 11.46
CA PHE A 267 6.53 -4.97 10.94
C PHE A 267 5.46 -4.80 9.85
N GLY A 268 5.77 -5.22 8.63
CA GLY A 268 4.85 -5.02 7.51
C GLY A 268 5.52 -5.09 6.14
N TYR A 269 5.17 -4.13 5.29
CA TYR A 269 5.53 -4.08 3.88
C TYR A 269 6.21 -2.77 3.51
N LYS A 270 7.00 -2.80 2.45
CA LYS A 270 7.52 -1.61 1.77
C LYS A 270 6.87 -1.45 0.40
N THR A 271 6.51 -0.25 0.05
CA THR A 271 6.08 0.13 -1.29
C THR A 271 7.09 1.12 -1.86
N HIS A 272 7.81 0.65 -2.87
CA HIS A 272 8.74 1.48 -3.61
C HIS A 272 7.98 2.12 -4.77
N ILE A 273 8.05 3.42 -4.91
CA ILE A 273 7.34 4.17 -5.95
C ILE A 273 8.29 4.99 -6.81
N ALA A 274 7.96 5.11 -8.09
CA ALA A 274 8.54 6.09 -8.99
C ALA A 274 7.45 7.07 -9.43
N MET A 275 7.76 8.35 -9.45
CA MET A 275 6.80 9.42 -9.67
C MET A 275 7.44 10.52 -10.53
N THR A 276 6.69 11.13 -11.44
CA THR A 276 7.16 12.31 -12.20
C THR A 276 7.16 13.58 -11.34
N GLU A 277 7.79 14.64 -11.84
CA GLU A 277 7.81 15.96 -11.18
C GLU A 277 6.39 16.56 -11.05
N GLU A 278 5.46 16.17 -11.93
CA GLU A 278 4.03 16.54 -11.87
C GLU A 278 3.28 15.76 -10.77
N ARG A 279 3.96 14.87 -10.05
CA ARG A 279 3.44 14.05 -8.96
C ARG A 279 2.46 12.97 -9.40
N ILE A 280 2.66 12.40 -10.59
CA ILE A 280 1.98 11.22 -11.09
C ILE A 280 2.88 10.00 -10.85
N ILE A 281 2.38 9.01 -10.12
CA ILE A 281 3.10 7.74 -9.86
C ILE A 281 3.10 6.92 -11.15
N THR A 282 4.28 6.55 -11.62
CA THR A 282 4.51 5.87 -12.91
C THR A 282 4.89 4.41 -12.76
N ALA A 283 5.36 4.02 -11.59
CA ALA A 283 5.64 2.64 -11.25
C ALA A 283 5.57 2.42 -9.73
N ALA A 284 5.27 1.19 -9.35
CA ALA A 284 5.41 0.75 -7.97
C ALA A 284 5.81 -0.71 -7.89
N THR A 285 6.53 -1.07 -6.81
CA THR A 285 6.79 -2.46 -6.39
C THR A 285 6.51 -2.58 -4.91
N ILE A 286 5.86 -3.67 -4.51
CA ILE A 286 5.54 -3.92 -3.11
C ILE A 286 6.32 -5.14 -2.65
N THR A 287 7.00 -5.01 -1.52
CA THR A 287 7.86 -6.04 -0.95
C THR A 287 7.58 -6.22 0.53
N SER A 288 8.04 -7.32 1.09
CA SER A 288 8.13 -7.47 2.55
C SER A 288 9.11 -6.44 3.16
N GLY A 289 8.91 -6.11 4.43
CA GLY A 289 9.59 -4.99 5.10
C GLY A 289 11.12 -5.05 5.13
N GLU A 290 11.72 -6.26 5.10
CA GLU A 290 13.18 -6.45 5.19
C GLU A 290 13.94 -6.19 3.88
N LYS A 291 13.24 -6.04 2.74
CA LYS A 291 13.89 -5.87 1.44
C LYS A 291 14.60 -4.52 1.34
N THR A 292 15.76 -4.52 0.69
CA THR A 292 16.56 -3.30 0.46
C THR A 292 16.01 -2.50 -0.70
N ASP A 293 16.07 -1.18 -0.58
CA ASP A 293 15.44 -0.24 -1.54
C ASP A 293 16.20 -0.21 -2.88
N GLY A 294 17.52 -0.26 -2.84
CA GLY A 294 18.37 -0.17 -4.03
C GLY A 294 18.09 -1.21 -5.11
N LYS A 295 17.74 -2.44 -4.71
CA LYS A 295 17.42 -3.53 -5.64
C LYS A 295 16.14 -3.33 -6.45
N GLU A 296 15.25 -2.45 -5.99
CA GLU A 296 13.98 -2.19 -6.67
C GLU A 296 14.08 -1.09 -7.74
N LEU A 297 15.14 -0.27 -7.74
CA LEU A 297 15.30 0.82 -8.71
C LEU A 297 15.27 0.35 -10.19
N PRO A 298 15.97 -0.70 -10.61
CA PRO A 298 15.91 -1.16 -12.01
C PRO A 298 14.50 -1.55 -12.43
N LYS A 299 13.71 -2.18 -11.53
CA LYS A 299 12.33 -2.56 -11.80
C LYS A 299 11.43 -1.33 -11.94
N LEU A 300 11.58 -0.33 -11.06
CA LEU A 300 10.82 0.92 -11.12
C LEU A 300 11.08 1.67 -12.43
N VAL A 301 12.35 1.76 -12.86
CA VAL A 301 12.72 2.37 -14.13
C VAL A 301 12.13 1.61 -15.31
N GLN A 302 12.21 0.28 -15.31
CA GLN A 302 11.65 -0.56 -16.36
C GLN A 302 10.13 -0.40 -16.46
N LYS A 303 9.42 -0.48 -15.34
CA LYS A 303 7.95 -0.32 -15.28
C LYS A 303 7.50 1.08 -15.72
N SER A 304 8.19 2.14 -15.28
CA SER A 304 7.88 3.51 -15.72
C SER A 304 8.04 3.67 -17.24
N LYS A 305 9.07 3.07 -17.83
CA LYS A 305 9.26 3.05 -19.29
C LYS A 305 8.17 2.26 -20.00
N ALA A 306 7.81 1.08 -19.47
CA ALA A 306 6.70 0.28 -19.99
C ALA A 306 5.35 1.03 -19.96
N ALA A 307 5.16 1.90 -18.97
CA ALA A 307 4.00 2.79 -18.88
C ALA A 307 4.07 3.99 -19.86
N GLY A 308 5.14 4.15 -20.64
CA GLY A 308 5.29 5.18 -21.68
C GLY A 308 6.11 6.40 -21.27
N ILE A 309 6.77 6.40 -20.11
CA ILE A 309 7.57 7.53 -19.65
C ILE A 309 8.95 7.52 -20.30
N GLN A 310 9.34 8.67 -20.87
CA GLN A 310 10.72 8.92 -21.29
C GLN A 310 11.53 9.39 -20.07
N ILE A 311 12.56 8.60 -19.68
CA ILE A 311 13.35 8.89 -18.49
C ILE A 311 14.75 9.35 -18.93
N GLU A 312 15.12 10.56 -18.52
CA GLU A 312 16.48 11.10 -18.68
C GLU A 312 17.20 11.13 -17.33
N SER A 313 16.54 11.48 -16.23
CA SER A 313 17.15 11.51 -14.92
C SER A 313 16.32 10.74 -13.86
N VAL A 314 17.03 10.19 -12.89
CA VAL A 314 16.45 9.48 -11.73
C VAL A 314 16.90 10.18 -10.45
N ILE A 315 15.95 10.63 -9.65
CA ILE A 315 16.17 11.34 -8.38
C ILE A 315 15.80 10.41 -7.25
N GLY A 316 16.67 10.19 -6.28
CA GLY A 316 16.41 9.31 -5.15
C GLY A 316 17.26 9.63 -3.92
N ASP A 317 17.00 8.94 -2.82
CA ASP A 317 17.85 9.03 -1.64
C ASP A 317 19.07 8.10 -1.70
N MET A 318 19.92 8.17 -0.65
CA MET A 318 21.14 7.36 -0.56
C MET A 318 20.86 5.84 -0.53
N ALA A 319 19.66 5.39 -0.14
CA ALA A 319 19.29 3.98 -0.11
C ALA A 319 19.28 3.34 -1.51
N TYR A 320 19.20 4.16 -2.56
CA TYR A 320 19.27 3.75 -3.96
C TYR A 320 20.67 3.84 -4.58
N SER A 321 21.71 4.21 -3.81
CA SER A 321 23.10 4.45 -4.30
C SER A 321 23.91 3.16 -4.56
N GLU A 322 23.26 2.01 -4.70
CA GLU A 322 23.99 0.78 -5.04
C GLU A 322 24.84 0.98 -6.31
N LYS A 323 26.09 0.53 -6.25
CA LYS A 323 27.07 0.66 -7.37
C LYS A 323 26.48 0.26 -8.73
N LYS A 324 25.71 -0.83 -8.76
CA LYS A 324 25.03 -1.30 -9.98
C LYS A 324 24.03 -0.28 -10.54
N ASN A 325 23.36 0.49 -9.69
CA ASN A 325 22.39 1.52 -10.10
C ASN A 325 23.10 2.71 -10.74
N ILE A 326 24.25 3.11 -10.20
CA ILE A 326 25.07 4.21 -10.74
C ILE A 326 25.75 3.76 -12.05
N GLU A 327 26.26 2.54 -12.11
CA GLU A 327 26.83 1.97 -13.34
C GLU A 327 25.77 1.82 -14.45
N ALA A 328 24.54 1.44 -14.10
CA ALA A 328 23.43 1.35 -15.05
C ALA A 328 23.08 2.69 -15.69
N ALA A 329 23.24 3.82 -14.97
CA ALA A 329 23.09 5.15 -15.56
C ALA A 329 24.21 5.46 -16.57
N LYS A 330 25.46 5.10 -16.24
CA LYS A 330 26.61 5.26 -17.15
C LYS A 330 26.48 4.40 -18.41
N GLU A 331 26.05 3.15 -18.27
CA GLU A 331 25.72 2.28 -19.41
C GLU A 331 24.47 2.76 -20.15
N GLY A 332 23.51 3.29 -19.42
CA GLY A 332 22.28 3.84 -19.94
C GLY A 332 22.51 5.02 -20.87
N ALA A 333 23.48 5.87 -20.58
CA ALA A 333 23.90 6.96 -21.48
C ALA A 333 24.36 6.42 -22.84
N LYS A 334 25.06 5.27 -22.88
CA LYS A 334 25.45 4.58 -24.11
C LYS A 334 24.29 3.89 -24.83
N LYS A 335 23.31 3.36 -24.07
CA LYS A 335 22.14 2.63 -24.58
C LYS A 335 20.87 3.49 -24.71
N LYS A 336 20.94 4.81 -24.48
CA LYS A 336 19.80 5.75 -24.43
C LYS A 336 18.70 5.34 -23.45
N THR A 337 19.06 4.78 -22.28
CA THR A 337 18.10 4.38 -21.27
C THR A 337 17.73 5.52 -20.30
N TYR A 338 18.63 5.97 -19.49
CA TYR A 338 18.61 7.24 -18.75
C TYR A 338 20.06 7.67 -18.54
N THR A 339 20.28 8.97 -18.43
CA THR A 339 21.63 9.54 -18.56
C THR A 339 22.18 10.01 -17.23
N GLU A 340 21.34 10.17 -16.20
CA GLU A 340 21.70 10.86 -15.00
C GLU A 340 21.05 10.25 -13.76
N THR A 341 21.82 10.13 -12.68
CA THR A 341 21.35 9.75 -11.34
C THR A 341 21.63 10.88 -10.35
N ILE A 342 20.56 11.48 -9.84
CA ILE A 342 20.59 12.48 -8.76
C ILE A 342 20.40 11.76 -7.43
N ILE A 343 21.43 11.03 -7.01
CA ILE A 343 21.45 10.25 -5.77
C ILE A 343 22.75 10.57 -5.06
N CYS A 344 22.67 10.87 -3.74
CA CYS A 344 23.86 11.09 -2.94
C CYS A 344 24.67 9.79 -2.78
N ASP A 345 25.99 9.87 -2.98
CA ASP A 345 26.90 8.75 -2.84
C ASP A 345 28.29 9.23 -2.38
N SER A 346 29.06 8.34 -1.81
CA SER A 346 30.42 8.59 -1.33
C SER A 346 31.51 8.43 -2.40
N HIS A 347 31.21 7.95 -3.59
CA HIS A 347 32.20 7.79 -4.68
C HIS A 347 32.69 9.13 -5.21
N SER A 348 33.98 9.27 -5.44
CA SER A 348 34.64 10.54 -5.73
C SER A 348 34.06 11.31 -6.94
N GLU A 349 33.64 10.59 -7.99
CA GLU A 349 32.99 11.24 -9.17
C GLU A 349 31.60 11.77 -8.81
N GLN A 350 30.82 11.01 -8.04
CA GLN A 350 29.49 11.40 -7.60
C GLN A 350 29.55 12.58 -6.62
N VAL A 351 30.54 12.59 -5.73
CA VAL A 351 30.78 13.73 -4.80
C VAL A 351 31.01 15.02 -5.55
N LYS A 352 31.84 15.02 -6.61
CA LYS A 352 32.04 16.20 -7.45
C LYS A 352 30.76 16.64 -8.17
N PHE A 353 29.95 15.69 -8.64
CA PHE A 353 28.68 15.98 -9.29
C PHE A 353 27.67 16.60 -8.29
N GLN A 354 27.65 16.15 -7.03
CA GLN A 354 26.79 16.68 -5.97
C GLN A 354 27.06 18.16 -5.65
N GLU A 355 28.28 18.65 -5.92
CA GLU A 355 28.62 20.06 -5.72
C GLU A 355 28.05 20.99 -6.78
N THR A 356 27.60 20.46 -7.92
CA THR A 356 27.03 21.25 -9.01
C THR A 356 25.67 21.85 -8.65
N GLU A 357 25.38 23.05 -9.16
CA GLU A 357 24.07 23.69 -8.96
C GLU A 357 22.95 22.86 -9.60
N HIS A 358 23.20 22.23 -10.74
CA HIS A 358 22.25 21.32 -11.40
C HIS A 358 21.82 20.18 -10.49
N PHE A 359 22.77 19.50 -9.81
CA PHE A 359 22.45 18.42 -8.87
C PHE A 359 21.60 18.96 -7.72
N LYS A 360 22.00 20.07 -7.11
CA LYS A 360 21.28 20.69 -5.99
C LYS A 360 19.87 21.12 -6.35
N GLU A 361 19.68 21.65 -7.55
CA GLU A 361 18.37 22.07 -8.06
C GLU A 361 17.46 20.84 -8.27
N LYS A 362 17.95 19.79 -8.93
CA LYS A 362 17.20 18.56 -9.14
C LYS A 362 16.91 17.84 -7.82
N MET A 363 17.84 17.81 -6.87
CA MET A 363 17.65 17.17 -5.56
C MET A 363 16.55 17.87 -4.73
N ARG A 364 16.31 19.17 -4.94
CA ARG A 364 15.18 19.88 -4.31
C ARG A 364 13.83 19.31 -4.71
N GLU A 365 13.70 18.69 -5.89
CA GLU A 365 12.46 18.08 -6.34
C GLU A 365 12.04 16.87 -5.48
N ARG A 366 12.99 16.28 -4.73
CA ARG A 366 12.75 15.09 -3.91
C ARG A 366 11.65 15.28 -2.87
N TYR A 367 11.44 16.48 -2.31
CA TYR A 367 10.37 16.72 -1.35
C TYR A 367 8.97 16.37 -1.88
N LYS A 368 8.79 16.37 -3.20
CA LYS A 368 7.51 16.07 -3.83
C LYS A 368 7.06 14.63 -3.57
N ILE A 369 8.01 13.68 -3.50
CA ILE A 369 7.67 12.29 -3.25
C ILE A 369 7.38 12.05 -1.75
N GLU A 370 8.05 12.76 -0.86
CA GLU A 370 7.74 12.74 0.57
C GLU A 370 6.31 13.22 0.83
N ALA A 371 5.91 14.31 0.16
CA ALA A 371 4.54 14.82 0.21
C ALA A 371 3.53 13.80 -0.38
N LYS A 372 3.90 13.04 -1.43
CA LYS A 372 3.06 11.98 -1.99
C LYS A 372 2.93 10.80 -1.04
N ASN A 373 4.02 10.37 -0.40
CA ASN A 373 4.00 9.33 0.62
C ASN A 373 3.12 9.72 1.82
N SER A 374 3.17 10.98 2.25
CA SER A 374 2.29 11.52 3.29
C SER A 374 0.81 11.53 2.84
N GLU A 375 0.51 11.89 1.60
CA GLU A 375 -0.84 11.84 1.03
C GLU A 375 -1.41 10.42 1.05
N LEU A 376 -0.63 9.41 0.60
CA LEU A 376 -1.03 8.02 0.63
C LEU A 376 -1.37 7.55 2.05
N LYS A 377 -0.53 7.87 3.04
CA LYS A 377 -0.71 7.42 4.42
C LYS A 377 -1.87 8.12 5.13
N HIS A 378 -1.90 9.44 5.10
CA HIS A 378 -2.81 10.22 5.96
C HIS A 378 -4.16 10.52 5.33
N ARG A 379 -4.28 10.42 4.00
CA ARG A 379 -5.55 10.70 3.30
C ARG A 379 -6.20 9.47 2.69
N HIS A 380 -5.46 8.37 2.60
CA HIS A 380 -5.93 7.15 1.96
C HIS A 380 -5.70 5.89 2.80
N GLY A 381 -5.30 6.04 4.07
CA GLY A 381 -5.15 4.91 4.99
C GLY A 381 -4.03 3.92 4.65
N TYR A 382 -3.00 4.35 3.87
CA TYR A 382 -1.90 3.46 3.46
C TYR A 382 -0.85 3.23 4.56
N ASP A 383 -1.07 3.73 5.77
CA ASP A 383 -0.18 3.49 6.92
C ASP A 383 -0.32 2.08 7.49
N VAL A 384 -1.50 1.45 7.31
CA VAL A 384 -1.82 0.10 7.79
C VAL A 384 -2.40 -0.75 6.66
N ALA A 385 -1.94 -2.00 6.55
CA ALA A 385 -2.48 -2.96 5.60
C ALA A 385 -3.94 -3.29 5.92
N SER A 386 -4.80 -3.28 4.92
CA SER A 386 -6.22 -3.59 5.08
C SER A 386 -6.49 -5.09 5.28
N SER A 387 -5.55 -5.95 4.85
CA SER A 387 -5.60 -7.40 4.95
C SER A 387 -4.18 -7.96 4.99
N SER A 388 -4.01 -9.24 5.32
CA SER A 388 -2.72 -9.93 5.33
C SER A 388 -2.35 -10.48 3.95
N GLY A 389 -1.05 -10.59 3.72
CA GLY A 389 -0.44 -11.17 2.51
C GLY A 389 -0.07 -10.14 1.45
N LEU A 390 1.02 -10.43 0.75
CA LEU A 390 1.62 -9.54 -0.27
C LEU A 390 0.62 -9.21 -1.39
N ILE A 391 -0.13 -10.20 -1.87
CA ILE A 391 -1.16 -10.03 -2.91
C ILE A 391 -2.24 -9.03 -2.46
N CYS A 392 -2.69 -9.11 -1.20
CA CYS A 392 -3.67 -8.17 -0.66
C CYS A 392 -3.09 -6.75 -0.57
N MET A 393 -1.82 -6.64 -0.21
CA MET A 393 -1.12 -5.38 -0.17
C MET A 393 -0.93 -4.77 -1.57
N GLU A 394 -0.64 -5.59 -2.59
CA GLU A 394 -0.58 -5.17 -3.98
C GLU A 394 -1.93 -4.65 -4.49
N MET A 395 -3.03 -5.34 -4.17
CA MET A 395 -4.39 -4.85 -4.50
C MET A 395 -4.69 -3.52 -3.80
N GLN A 396 -4.33 -3.38 -2.51
CA GLN A 396 -4.51 -2.13 -1.78
C GLN A 396 -3.69 -1.00 -2.42
N GLY A 397 -2.41 -1.25 -2.72
CA GLY A 397 -1.53 -0.30 -3.39
C GLY A 397 -2.05 0.11 -4.77
N ALA A 398 -2.49 -0.86 -5.56
CA ALA A 398 -3.06 -0.63 -6.89
C ALA A 398 -4.23 0.35 -6.86
N MET A 399 -5.21 0.09 -6.00
CA MET A 399 -6.41 0.92 -5.89
C MET A 399 -6.10 2.32 -5.35
N MET A 400 -5.20 2.43 -4.36
CA MET A 400 -4.81 3.72 -3.79
C MET A 400 -3.98 4.57 -4.75
N ILE A 401 -3.00 3.97 -5.43
CA ILE A 401 -2.21 4.68 -6.44
C ILE A 401 -3.10 5.15 -7.59
N PHE A 402 -4.02 4.31 -8.05
CA PHE A 402 -5.01 4.69 -9.05
C PHE A 402 -5.83 5.91 -8.60
N ALA A 403 -6.36 5.88 -7.38
CA ALA A 403 -7.15 6.98 -6.82
C ALA A 403 -6.35 8.29 -6.71
N VAL A 404 -5.12 8.26 -6.17
CA VAL A 404 -4.32 9.49 -6.03
C VAL A 404 -3.83 10.05 -7.36
N ASN A 405 -3.51 9.18 -8.33
CA ASN A 405 -3.17 9.63 -9.68
C ASN A 405 -4.35 10.31 -10.35
N LEU A 406 -5.57 9.73 -10.30
CA LEU A 406 -6.77 10.35 -10.86
C LEU A 406 -7.07 11.71 -10.22
N LYS A 407 -7.01 11.79 -8.89
CA LYS A 407 -7.17 13.07 -8.16
C LYS A 407 -6.15 14.12 -8.62
N ARG A 408 -4.90 13.69 -8.82
CA ARG A 408 -3.85 14.61 -9.26
C ARG A 408 -4.04 15.07 -10.70
N ILE A 409 -4.44 14.17 -11.61
CA ILE A 409 -4.76 14.48 -13.00
C ILE A 409 -5.88 15.52 -13.07
N ILE A 410 -6.99 15.26 -12.37
CA ILE A 410 -8.12 16.19 -12.32
C ILE A 410 -7.71 17.56 -11.79
N LYS A 411 -6.95 17.58 -10.69
CA LYS A 411 -6.44 18.84 -10.14
C LYS A 411 -5.63 19.63 -11.16
N LEU A 412 -4.70 18.97 -11.88
CA LEU A 412 -3.86 19.63 -12.88
C LEU A 412 -4.64 20.02 -14.15
N MET A 413 -5.74 19.35 -14.47
CA MET A 413 -6.65 19.77 -15.53
C MET A 413 -7.43 21.03 -15.15
N ASN A 414 -7.86 21.14 -13.91
CA ASN A 414 -8.63 22.29 -13.41
C ASN A 414 -7.75 23.53 -13.14
N GLU A 415 -6.42 23.37 -13.04
CA GLU A 415 -5.45 24.45 -12.89
C GLU A 415 -5.01 25.04 -14.25
N LYS A 416 -5.34 24.41 -15.37
CA LYS A 416 -5.11 24.91 -16.76
C LYS A 416 -6.25 25.81 -17.22
#